data_a4b6711a3166cf0497db226f19db4304
#
_entry.id   a4b6711a3166cf0497db226f19db4304
#
_cell.length_a   1.000
_cell.length_b   1.000
_cell.length_c   1.000
_cell.angle_alpha   90.00
_cell.angle_beta   90.00
_cell.angle_gamma   90.00
#
_symmetry.space_group_name_H-M   'P 1'
#
loop_
_entity.id
_entity.type
_entity.pdbx_description
1 polymer ?
#
loop_
_entity_poly.entity_id
_entity_poly.type
_entity_poly.pdbx_seq_one_letter_code
_entity_poly.pdbx_strand_id
1 'polypeptide(L)'
;MFESIFTSTTDNAISISQSITGILTAVVIGLVIAFVYTLVSKRDGYNKSFIIGLALLPAIVAAVILLVGSNVARAFSMAGAFALVRFRSAPGSAKDISVVFFAMASGLACGLGFVTFAVCFTVIILAVLIVLSLTGFGSRGENRKQLRITIPENLNYMAVFDDIFAKYLSENGLRKVKTTNMGTMFELTYECRMKDESEQKQFIDELRVRNGNLNITMGTMPDSYGGNLN
;
A
#
# COMPACT_ATOMS: atom_id res chain seq x y z
N MET A 1 -40.48 -16.93 10.21
CA MET A 1 -40.28 -15.48 10.01
C MET A 1 -39.04 -15.16 9.15
N PHE A 2 -38.03 -16.01 9.14
CA PHE A 2 -36.85 -15.86 8.27
C PHE A 2 -37.03 -16.42 6.85
N GLU A 3 -37.97 -17.32 6.60
CA GLU A 3 -38.24 -17.91 5.28
C GLU A 3 -38.81 -16.92 4.27
N SER A 4 -39.56 -15.90 4.73
CA SER A 4 -40.20 -14.92 3.82
C SER A 4 -39.25 -13.93 3.17
N ILE A 5 -37.98 -13.84 3.64
CA ILE A 5 -36.98 -12.95 3.08
C ILE A 5 -36.29 -13.59 1.86
N PHE A 6 -36.32 -14.92 1.75
CA PHE A 6 -35.63 -15.68 0.71
C PHE A 6 -36.56 -16.32 -0.34
N THR A 7 -37.88 -16.22 -0.18
CA THR A 7 -38.84 -16.69 -1.17
C THR A 7 -39.16 -15.57 -2.18
N SER A 8 -38.23 -15.22 -3.03
CA SER A 8 -38.55 -14.56 -4.30
C SER A 8 -38.51 -15.61 -5.42
N THR A 9 -39.70 -15.92 -5.87
CA THR A 9 -40.09 -16.65 -7.08
C THR A 9 -39.09 -16.48 -8.23
N THR A 10 -38.16 -17.40 -8.38
CA THR A 10 -37.58 -17.90 -9.64
C THR A 10 -36.52 -18.97 -9.34
N ASP A 11 -36.43 -19.99 -10.11
CA ASP A 11 -35.81 -21.29 -10.02
C ASP A 11 -34.33 -21.47 -9.63
N ASN A 12 -33.78 -20.54 -8.83
CA ASN A 12 -32.45 -20.63 -8.23
C ASN A 12 -32.44 -20.07 -6.79
N ALA A 13 -33.32 -20.60 -5.93
CA ALA A 13 -33.26 -20.31 -4.50
C ALA A 13 -31.96 -20.86 -3.92
N ILE A 14 -30.96 -19.99 -3.72
CA ILE A 14 -29.74 -20.32 -2.98
C ILE A 14 -30.19 -20.80 -1.60
N SER A 15 -29.90 -22.06 -1.28
CA SER A 15 -30.25 -22.65 0.01
C SER A 15 -29.61 -21.84 1.15
N ILE A 16 -30.34 -21.59 2.24
CA ILE A 16 -29.83 -20.90 3.44
C ILE A 16 -28.51 -21.52 3.89
N SER A 17 -28.38 -22.83 3.80
CA SER A 17 -27.15 -23.55 4.17
C SER A 17 -25.98 -23.17 3.24
N GLN A 18 -26.22 -23.00 1.94
CA GLN A 18 -25.20 -22.54 0.97
C GLN A 18 -24.78 -21.09 1.23
N SER A 19 -25.71 -20.24 1.61
CA SER A 19 -25.42 -18.86 1.97
C SER A 19 -24.53 -18.76 3.22
N ILE A 20 -24.86 -19.55 4.25
CA ILE A 20 -24.07 -19.59 5.49
C ILE A 20 -22.67 -20.17 5.22
N THR A 21 -22.56 -21.25 4.45
CA THR A 21 -21.25 -21.83 4.10
C THR A 21 -20.41 -20.87 3.26
N GLY A 22 -21.01 -20.12 2.33
CA GLY A 22 -20.34 -19.09 1.55
C GLY A 22 -19.76 -17.97 2.42
N ILE A 23 -20.55 -17.45 3.36
CA ILE A 23 -20.07 -16.39 4.29
C ILE A 23 -18.98 -16.93 5.22
N LEU A 24 -19.15 -18.12 5.81
CA LEU A 24 -18.14 -18.72 6.68
C LEU A 24 -16.82 -18.93 5.93
N THR A 25 -16.88 -19.44 4.71
CA THR A 25 -15.68 -19.61 3.88
C THR A 25 -15.04 -18.27 3.56
N ALA A 26 -15.83 -17.23 3.25
CA ALA A 26 -15.31 -15.88 2.99
C ALA A 26 -14.61 -15.29 4.23
N VAL A 27 -15.12 -15.52 5.44
CA VAL A 27 -14.43 -15.11 6.69
C VAL A 27 -13.09 -15.82 6.84
N VAL A 28 -13.05 -17.15 6.63
CA VAL A 28 -11.80 -17.92 6.74
C VAL A 28 -10.79 -17.42 5.70
N ILE A 29 -11.21 -17.24 4.46
CA ILE A 29 -10.36 -16.69 3.38
C ILE A 29 -9.83 -15.31 3.77
N GLY A 30 -10.66 -14.42 4.28
CA GLY A 30 -10.26 -13.09 4.73
C GLY A 30 -9.21 -13.12 5.83
N LEU A 31 -9.37 -14.00 6.82
CA LEU A 31 -8.39 -14.19 7.88
C LEU A 31 -7.06 -14.72 7.34
N VAL A 32 -7.08 -15.67 6.42
CA VAL A 32 -5.87 -16.22 5.77
C VAL A 32 -5.15 -15.14 4.97
N ILE A 33 -5.88 -14.35 4.17
CA ILE A 33 -5.32 -13.23 3.39
C ILE A 33 -4.66 -12.22 4.33
N ALA A 34 -5.35 -11.80 5.39
CA ALA A 34 -4.84 -10.85 6.37
C ALA A 34 -3.60 -11.37 7.10
N PHE A 35 -3.58 -12.65 7.46
CA PHE A 35 -2.45 -13.30 8.11
C PHE A 35 -1.22 -13.33 7.19
N VAL A 36 -1.38 -13.81 5.96
CA VAL A 36 -0.27 -13.87 4.98
C VAL A 36 0.23 -12.46 4.65
N TYR A 37 -0.69 -11.49 4.45
CA TYR A 37 -0.31 -10.11 4.22
C TYR A 37 0.54 -9.54 5.37
N THR A 38 0.17 -9.82 6.62
CA THR A 38 0.93 -9.40 7.80
C THR A 38 2.34 -9.99 7.81
N LEU A 39 2.49 -11.27 7.42
CA LEU A 39 3.81 -11.90 7.33
C LEU A 39 4.69 -11.26 6.25
N VAL A 40 4.10 -11.00 5.07
CA VAL A 40 4.79 -10.42 3.91
C VAL A 40 5.15 -8.94 4.14
N SER A 41 4.31 -8.18 4.83
CA SER A 41 4.48 -6.73 5.04
C SER A 41 5.17 -6.35 6.35
N LYS A 42 5.75 -7.31 7.08
CA LYS A 42 6.47 -7.02 8.34
C LYS A 42 7.62 -6.01 8.18
N ARG A 43 8.30 -6.02 7.03
CA ARG A 43 9.44 -5.12 6.74
C ARG A 43 8.99 -3.71 6.35
N ASP A 44 7.89 -3.62 5.60
CA ASP A 44 7.39 -2.35 5.05
C ASP A 44 6.61 -1.53 6.10
N GLY A 45 6.26 -2.13 7.24
CA GLY A 45 5.34 -1.58 8.22
C GLY A 45 3.88 -1.71 7.75
N TYR A 46 2.97 -1.99 8.66
CA TYR A 46 1.56 -2.14 8.34
C TYR A 46 0.65 -1.42 9.34
N ASN A 47 -0.52 -0.97 8.86
CA ASN A 47 -1.53 -0.37 9.71
C ASN A 47 -2.50 -1.45 10.21
N LYS A 48 -2.68 -1.56 11.53
CA LYS A 48 -3.61 -2.52 12.16
C LYS A 48 -5.04 -2.38 11.63
N SER A 49 -5.50 -1.16 11.43
CA SER A 49 -6.86 -0.90 10.91
C SER A 49 -7.03 -1.43 9.49
N PHE A 50 -6.00 -1.36 8.65
CA PHE A 50 -6.02 -1.92 7.30
C PHE A 50 -6.15 -3.44 7.33
N ILE A 51 -5.40 -4.14 8.19
CA ILE A 51 -5.45 -5.60 8.30
C ILE A 51 -6.82 -6.07 8.76
N ILE A 52 -7.43 -5.39 9.74
CA ILE A 52 -8.78 -5.73 10.20
C ILE A 52 -9.79 -5.54 9.06
N GLY A 53 -9.71 -4.43 8.34
CA GLY A 53 -10.54 -4.19 7.17
C GLY A 53 -10.37 -5.26 6.10
N LEU A 54 -9.13 -5.64 5.80
CA LEU A 54 -8.80 -6.67 4.82
C LEU A 54 -9.35 -8.06 5.21
N ALA A 55 -9.32 -8.40 6.50
CA ALA A 55 -9.87 -9.66 7.01
C ALA A 55 -11.40 -9.75 6.87
N LEU A 56 -12.10 -8.64 7.05
CA LEU A 56 -13.57 -8.59 6.97
C LEU A 56 -14.10 -8.40 5.55
N LEU A 57 -13.29 -7.85 4.67
CA LEU A 57 -13.70 -7.45 3.32
C LEU A 57 -14.33 -8.58 2.49
N PRO A 58 -13.77 -9.81 2.42
CA PRO A 58 -14.38 -10.90 1.68
C PRO A 58 -15.77 -11.28 2.20
N ALA A 59 -15.94 -11.29 3.52
CA ALA A 59 -17.22 -11.63 4.14
C ALA A 59 -18.30 -10.56 3.85
N ILE A 60 -17.92 -9.29 3.90
CA ILE A 60 -18.82 -8.18 3.57
C ILE A 60 -19.25 -8.27 2.10
N VAL A 61 -18.29 -8.49 1.19
CA VAL A 61 -18.59 -8.61 -0.25
C VAL A 61 -19.48 -9.83 -0.51
N ALA A 62 -19.19 -10.98 0.10
CA ALA A 62 -20.02 -12.18 -0.03
C ALA A 62 -21.46 -11.95 0.44
N ALA A 63 -21.64 -11.31 1.60
CA ALA A 63 -22.96 -10.96 2.13
C ALA A 63 -23.73 -10.02 1.20
N VAL A 64 -23.04 -9.01 0.64
CA VAL A 64 -23.63 -8.08 -0.32
C VAL A 64 -24.12 -8.80 -1.59
N ILE A 65 -23.29 -9.69 -2.15
CA ILE A 65 -23.64 -10.46 -3.35
C ILE A 65 -24.82 -11.39 -3.09
N LEU A 66 -24.86 -12.04 -1.94
CA LEU A 66 -25.99 -12.88 -1.53
C LEU A 66 -27.30 -12.06 -1.41
N LEU A 67 -27.24 -10.84 -0.90
CA LEU A 67 -28.41 -9.93 -0.79
C LEU A 67 -28.88 -9.40 -2.14
N VAL A 68 -27.95 -9.16 -3.06
CA VAL A 68 -28.27 -8.73 -4.45
C VAL A 68 -28.96 -9.87 -5.20
N GLY A 69 -28.48 -11.10 -5.03
CA GLY A 69 -28.96 -12.27 -5.76
C GLY A 69 -28.85 -12.11 -7.27
N SER A 70 -29.78 -12.69 -8.02
CA SER A 70 -29.85 -12.62 -9.49
C SER A 70 -30.49 -11.35 -10.04
N ASN A 71 -30.88 -10.38 -9.20
CA ASN A 71 -31.59 -9.19 -9.60
C ASN A 71 -30.65 -8.10 -10.09
N VAL A 72 -30.60 -7.89 -11.41
CA VAL A 72 -29.73 -6.92 -12.07
C VAL A 72 -29.98 -5.49 -11.59
N ALA A 73 -31.25 -5.12 -11.33
CA ALA A 73 -31.60 -3.77 -10.85
C ALA A 73 -31.01 -3.52 -9.44
N ARG A 74 -31.04 -4.51 -8.55
CA ARG A 74 -30.41 -4.42 -7.22
C ARG A 74 -28.89 -4.29 -7.34
N ALA A 75 -28.27 -5.04 -8.27
CA ALA A 75 -26.84 -4.97 -8.51
C ALA A 75 -26.40 -3.58 -8.92
N PHE A 76 -27.12 -2.92 -9.86
CA PHE A 76 -26.82 -1.56 -10.27
C PHE A 76 -27.05 -0.54 -9.15
N SER A 77 -28.12 -0.68 -8.37
CA SER A 77 -28.38 0.21 -7.23
C SER A 77 -27.27 0.13 -6.18
N MET A 78 -26.78 -1.07 -5.88
CA MET A 78 -25.67 -1.26 -4.94
C MET A 78 -24.35 -0.76 -5.51
N ALA A 79 -24.05 -0.99 -6.80
CA ALA A 79 -22.87 -0.44 -7.44
C ALA A 79 -22.83 1.09 -7.37
N GLY A 80 -23.97 1.74 -7.57
CA GLY A 80 -24.13 3.18 -7.38
C GLY A 80 -23.87 3.62 -5.93
N ALA A 81 -24.39 2.90 -4.95
CA ALA A 81 -24.15 3.19 -3.53
C ALA A 81 -22.64 3.02 -3.16
N PHE A 82 -21.97 1.99 -3.66
CA PHE A 82 -20.53 1.81 -3.44
C PHE A 82 -19.67 2.88 -4.11
N ALA A 83 -20.10 3.40 -5.27
CA ALA A 83 -19.39 4.51 -5.92
C ALA A 83 -19.38 5.80 -5.08
N LEU A 84 -20.34 5.98 -4.17
CA LEU A 84 -20.40 7.10 -3.23
C LEU A 84 -19.48 6.90 -2.00
N VAL A 85 -19.04 5.66 -1.74
CA VAL A 85 -18.10 5.37 -0.65
C VAL A 85 -16.71 5.85 -1.06
N ARG A 86 -16.40 7.08 -0.69
CA ARG A 86 -15.08 7.65 -0.88
C ARG A 86 -14.14 7.18 0.22
N PHE A 87 -13.16 6.36 -0.11
CA PHE A 87 -12.06 6.09 0.80
C PHE A 87 -11.25 7.38 0.98
N ARG A 88 -11.39 8.00 2.14
CA ARG A 88 -10.74 9.28 2.46
C ARG A 88 -9.23 9.13 2.67
N SER A 89 -8.76 7.92 2.96
CA SER A 89 -7.37 7.51 2.99
C SER A 89 -7.17 6.42 1.93
N ALA A 90 -6.55 6.79 0.82
CA ALA A 90 -6.15 5.80 -0.17
C ALA A 90 -5.23 4.76 0.50
N PRO A 91 -5.35 3.48 0.19
CA PRO A 91 -4.34 2.49 0.56
C PRO A 91 -2.97 3.00 0.10
N GLY A 92 -1.97 2.89 0.99
CA GLY A 92 -0.70 3.61 0.84
C GLY A 92 0.14 3.15 -0.35
N SER A 93 0.02 1.88 -0.79
CA SER A 93 0.85 1.32 -1.86
C SER A 93 0.01 0.61 -2.92
N ALA A 94 0.57 0.48 -4.14
CA ALA A 94 -0.05 -0.30 -5.22
C ALA A 94 -0.29 -1.76 -4.80
N LYS A 95 0.59 -2.32 -3.96
CA LYS A 95 0.46 -3.65 -3.34
C LYS A 95 -0.81 -3.74 -2.49
N ASP A 96 -1.09 -2.74 -1.65
CA ASP A 96 -2.27 -2.71 -0.79
C ASP A 96 -3.55 -2.70 -1.61
N ILE A 97 -3.59 -1.90 -2.67
CA ILE A 97 -4.72 -1.83 -3.61
C ILE A 97 -4.95 -3.20 -4.26
N SER A 98 -3.89 -3.85 -4.73
CA SER A 98 -3.98 -5.17 -5.37
C SER A 98 -4.52 -6.24 -4.41
N VAL A 99 -4.09 -6.22 -3.14
CA VAL A 99 -4.55 -7.17 -2.13
C VAL A 99 -6.02 -6.90 -1.74
N VAL A 100 -6.46 -5.65 -1.71
CA VAL A 100 -7.88 -5.30 -1.51
C VAL A 100 -8.74 -5.86 -2.64
N PHE A 101 -8.36 -5.64 -3.91
CA PHE A 101 -9.08 -6.21 -5.05
C PHE A 101 -9.11 -7.74 -5.04
N PHE A 102 -8.02 -8.37 -4.66
CA PHE A 102 -7.94 -9.82 -4.47
C PHE A 102 -8.92 -10.31 -3.41
N ALA A 103 -8.98 -9.65 -2.25
CA ALA A 103 -9.91 -9.97 -1.17
C ALA A 103 -11.37 -9.81 -1.62
N MET A 104 -11.67 -8.73 -2.38
CA MET A 104 -13.01 -8.49 -2.96
C MET A 104 -13.40 -9.60 -3.94
N ALA A 105 -12.50 -9.99 -4.86
CA ALA A 105 -12.75 -11.04 -5.83
C ALA A 105 -13.01 -12.41 -5.17
N SER A 106 -12.25 -12.74 -4.12
CA SER A 106 -12.46 -13.95 -3.32
C SER A 106 -13.83 -13.96 -2.63
N GLY A 107 -14.23 -12.81 -2.05
CA GLY A 107 -15.54 -12.63 -1.44
C GLY A 107 -16.69 -12.75 -2.44
N LEU A 108 -16.53 -12.17 -3.63
CA LEU A 108 -17.49 -12.27 -4.72
C LEU A 108 -17.71 -13.72 -5.14
N ALA A 109 -16.64 -14.48 -5.32
CA ALA A 109 -16.74 -15.91 -5.67
C ALA A 109 -17.47 -16.73 -4.60
N CYS A 110 -17.21 -16.46 -3.31
CA CYS A 110 -17.92 -17.08 -2.19
C CYS A 110 -19.40 -16.71 -2.17
N GLY A 111 -19.74 -15.43 -2.42
CA GLY A 111 -21.12 -14.95 -2.46
C GLY A 111 -21.94 -15.52 -3.62
N LEU A 112 -21.29 -15.81 -4.75
CA LEU A 112 -21.90 -16.49 -5.90
C LEU A 112 -22.04 -18.02 -5.71
N GLY A 113 -21.53 -18.57 -4.60
CA GLY A 113 -21.57 -20.02 -4.33
C GLY A 113 -20.39 -20.82 -4.92
N PHE A 114 -19.45 -20.18 -5.61
CA PHE A 114 -18.26 -20.83 -6.19
C PHE A 114 -17.15 -21.04 -5.14
N VAL A 115 -17.47 -21.69 -4.03
CA VAL A 115 -16.56 -21.86 -2.88
C VAL A 115 -15.25 -22.54 -3.27
N THR A 116 -15.31 -23.63 -4.04
CA THR A 116 -14.10 -24.36 -4.47
C THR A 116 -13.20 -23.47 -5.33
N PHE A 117 -13.78 -22.71 -6.25
CA PHE A 117 -13.04 -21.75 -7.05
C PHE A 117 -12.38 -20.67 -6.18
N ALA A 118 -13.13 -20.11 -5.20
CA ALA A 118 -12.62 -19.09 -4.29
C ALA A 118 -11.41 -19.60 -3.50
N VAL A 119 -11.45 -20.82 -3.00
CA VAL A 119 -10.33 -21.44 -2.27
C VAL A 119 -9.11 -21.63 -3.19
N CYS A 120 -9.29 -22.26 -4.37
CA CYS A 120 -8.20 -22.46 -5.32
C CYS A 120 -7.58 -21.13 -5.77
N PHE A 121 -8.41 -20.14 -6.11
CA PHE A 121 -7.98 -18.80 -6.48
C PHE A 121 -7.16 -18.15 -5.36
N THR A 122 -7.65 -18.23 -4.12
CA THR A 122 -6.96 -17.68 -2.95
C THR A 122 -5.58 -18.31 -2.75
N VAL A 123 -5.49 -19.64 -2.83
CA VAL A 123 -4.21 -20.37 -2.67
C VAL A 123 -3.22 -19.96 -3.75
N ILE A 124 -3.65 -19.89 -5.01
CA ILE A 124 -2.78 -19.51 -6.14
C ILE A 124 -2.25 -18.08 -5.95
N ILE A 125 -3.12 -17.10 -5.67
CA ILE A 125 -2.69 -15.71 -5.54
C ILE A 125 -1.80 -15.51 -4.31
N LEU A 126 -2.11 -16.15 -3.19
CA LEU A 126 -1.24 -16.09 -2.00
C LEU A 126 0.13 -16.70 -2.26
N ALA A 127 0.20 -17.83 -2.98
CA ALA A 127 1.47 -18.44 -3.37
C ALA A 127 2.30 -17.47 -4.23
N VAL A 128 1.70 -16.84 -5.23
CA VAL A 128 2.35 -15.82 -6.06
C VAL A 128 2.82 -14.65 -5.22
N LEU A 129 1.99 -14.13 -4.32
CA LEU A 129 2.33 -13.00 -3.44
C LEU A 129 3.53 -13.33 -2.54
N ILE A 130 3.56 -14.53 -1.95
CA ILE A 130 4.69 -15.00 -1.13
C ILE A 130 5.96 -15.10 -1.97
N VAL A 131 5.90 -15.73 -3.15
CA VAL A 131 7.06 -15.86 -4.05
C VAL A 131 7.61 -14.50 -4.45
N LEU A 132 6.76 -13.57 -4.89
CA LEU A 132 7.19 -12.21 -5.24
C LEU A 132 7.84 -11.48 -4.06
N SER A 133 7.30 -11.65 -2.86
CA SER A 133 7.86 -11.03 -1.66
C SER A 133 9.21 -11.63 -1.26
N LEU A 134 9.37 -12.95 -1.36
CA LEU A 134 10.64 -13.63 -1.03
C LEU A 134 11.75 -13.33 -2.04
N THR A 135 11.40 -13.20 -3.31
CA THR A 135 12.36 -12.88 -4.38
C THR A 135 12.77 -11.40 -4.39
N GLY A 136 12.13 -10.56 -3.58
CA GLY A 136 12.38 -9.11 -3.61
C GLY A 136 12.08 -8.49 -4.97
N PHE A 137 11.20 -9.11 -5.76
CA PHE A 137 10.86 -8.64 -7.10
C PHE A 137 10.28 -7.22 -7.04
N GLY A 138 10.97 -6.29 -7.71
CA GLY A 138 10.56 -4.87 -7.71
C GLY A 138 11.07 -4.04 -6.53
N SER A 139 11.80 -4.61 -5.57
CA SER A 139 12.48 -3.82 -4.54
C SER A 139 13.62 -3.01 -5.17
N ARG A 140 13.35 -1.77 -5.51
CA ARG A 140 14.40 -0.80 -5.82
C ARG A 140 15.10 -0.44 -4.52
N GLY A 141 16.16 -1.19 -4.18
CA GLY A 141 17.14 -0.86 -3.14
C GLY A 141 16.53 -0.31 -1.83
N GLU A 142 16.22 -1.19 -0.90
CA GLU A 142 15.66 -0.86 0.44
C GLU A 142 16.48 0.19 1.23
N ASN A 143 17.68 0.56 0.77
CA ASN A 143 18.60 1.48 1.45
C ASN A 143 18.70 2.86 0.78
N ARG A 144 17.71 3.25 -0.06
CA ARG A 144 17.70 4.62 -0.59
C ARG A 144 17.11 5.57 0.43
N LYS A 145 17.84 6.64 0.71
CA LYS A 145 17.46 7.70 1.63
C LYS A 145 17.20 8.99 0.86
N GLN A 146 16.28 9.78 1.37
CA GLN A 146 16.09 11.15 0.94
C GLN A 146 16.93 12.03 1.84
N LEU A 147 17.85 12.79 1.23
CA LEU A 147 18.66 13.79 1.90
C LEU A 147 18.20 15.16 1.44
N ARG A 148 17.79 16.01 2.37
CA ARG A 148 17.47 17.41 2.12
C ARG A 148 18.51 18.28 2.79
N ILE A 149 19.12 19.18 2.02
CA ILE A 149 20.15 20.12 2.50
C ILE A 149 19.68 21.53 2.17
N THR A 150 19.60 22.36 3.19
CA THR A 150 19.39 23.80 3.00
C THR A 150 20.74 24.49 2.84
N ILE A 151 20.87 25.34 1.84
CA ILE A 151 22.09 26.13 1.59
C ILE A 151 21.75 27.59 1.35
N PRO A 152 22.66 28.54 1.63
CA PRO A 152 22.47 29.93 1.31
C PRO A 152 22.59 30.16 -0.21
N GLU A 153 21.97 31.23 -0.72
CA GLU A 153 21.91 31.56 -2.14
C GLU A 153 23.30 31.77 -2.79
N ASN A 154 24.24 32.29 -2.03
CA ASN A 154 25.61 32.57 -2.51
C ASN A 154 26.46 31.31 -2.69
N LEU A 155 25.98 30.12 -2.27
CA LEU A 155 26.71 28.86 -2.38
C LEU A 155 26.35 28.15 -3.69
N ASN A 156 27.34 27.90 -4.54
CA ASN A 156 27.10 27.11 -5.76
C ASN A 156 26.89 25.65 -5.41
N TYR A 157 25.67 25.17 -5.59
CA TYR A 157 25.27 23.80 -5.21
C TYR A 157 25.70 22.69 -6.19
N MET A 158 26.28 23.05 -7.35
CA MET A 158 26.59 22.06 -8.41
C MET A 158 27.69 21.06 -8.02
N ALA A 159 28.68 21.48 -7.22
CA ALA A 159 29.83 20.62 -6.89
C ALA A 159 30.27 20.69 -5.42
N VAL A 160 29.56 21.46 -4.59
CA VAL A 160 30.00 21.76 -3.22
C VAL A 160 30.06 20.53 -2.31
N PHE A 161 29.32 19.47 -2.63
CA PHE A 161 29.21 18.26 -1.82
C PHE A 161 29.80 17.03 -2.49
N ASP A 162 30.35 17.12 -3.71
CA ASP A 162 30.75 15.95 -4.51
C ASP A 162 31.81 15.09 -3.84
N ASP A 163 32.80 15.69 -3.19
CA ASP A 163 33.84 14.97 -2.46
C ASP A 163 33.29 14.25 -1.23
N ILE A 164 32.38 14.88 -0.49
CA ILE A 164 31.71 14.24 0.66
C ILE A 164 30.81 13.11 0.14
N PHE A 165 30.08 13.34 -0.93
CA PHE A 165 29.25 12.30 -1.53
C PHE A 165 30.07 11.12 -2.04
N ALA A 166 31.19 11.37 -2.71
CA ALA A 166 32.10 10.32 -3.16
C ALA A 166 32.67 9.48 -2.01
N LYS A 167 32.87 10.08 -0.84
CA LYS A 167 33.38 9.40 0.36
C LYS A 167 32.32 8.47 0.98
N TYR A 168 31.11 8.96 1.23
CA TYR A 168 30.09 8.30 2.05
C TYR A 168 28.98 7.59 1.26
N LEU A 169 28.74 8.00 0.00
CA LEU A 169 27.62 7.49 -0.80
C LEU A 169 28.10 6.54 -1.91
N SER A 170 27.34 5.48 -2.14
CA SER A 170 27.51 4.59 -3.29
C SER A 170 26.76 5.10 -4.52
N GLU A 171 25.62 5.75 -4.29
CA GLU A 171 24.79 6.38 -5.31
C GLU A 171 24.27 7.72 -4.77
N ASN A 172 24.27 8.73 -5.62
CA ASN A 172 23.63 10.02 -5.32
C ASN A 172 22.98 10.60 -6.58
N GLY A 173 21.91 11.36 -6.41
CA GLY A 173 21.23 12.04 -7.50
C GLY A 173 20.40 13.20 -6.99
N LEU A 174 20.60 14.39 -7.54
CA LEU A 174 19.78 15.57 -7.26
C LEU A 174 18.40 15.36 -7.89
N ARG A 175 17.34 15.41 -7.07
CA ARG A 175 15.95 15.20 -7.50
C ARG A 175 15.17 16.50 -7.60
N LYS A 176 15.41 17.42 -6.67
CA LYS A 176 14.66 18.67 -6.62
C LYS A 176 15.52 19.77 -6.04
N VAL A 177 15.38 20.96 -6.60
CA VAL A 177 15.88 22.22 -6.06
C VAL A 177 14.67 23.11 -5.81
N LYS A 178 14.53 23.63 -4.61
CA LYS A 178 13.44 24.52 -4.21
C LYS A 178 14.04 25.76 -3.57
N THR A 179 13.61 26.95 -3.99
CA THR A 179 13.89 28.18 -3.27
C THR A 179 13.04 28.27 -2.02
N THR A 180 13.62 28.68 -0.92
CA THR A 180 12.95 28.80 0.37
C THR A 180 13.34 30.10 1.04
N ASN A 181 12.68 30.48 2.13
CA ASN A 181 12.95 31.67 2.88
C ASN A 181 12.97 32.95 1.99
N MET A 182 11.87 33.16 1.23
CA MET A 182 11.72 34.30 0.30
C MET A 182 12.83 34.42 -0.77
N GLY A 183 13.44 33.29 -1.16
CA GLY A 183 14.47 33.27 -2.20
C GLY A 183 15.90 33.32 -1.70
N THR A 184 16.14 33.56 -0.41
CA THR A 184 17.50 33.73 0.15
C THR A 184 18.20 32.39 0.41
N MET A 185 17.51 31.27 0.26
CA MET A 185 18.05 29.92 0.48
C MET A 185 17.54 28.94 -0.57
N PHE A 186 18.34 27.90 -0.84
CA PHE A 186 17.94 26.74 -1.63
C PHE A 186 17.79 25.51 -0.73
N GLU A 187 16.73 24.75 -0.93
CA GLU A 187 16.55 23.40 -0.39
C GLU A 187 16.81 22.40 -1.51
N LEU A 188 17.89 21.65 -1.37
CA LEU A 188 18.31 20.60 -2.30
C LEU A 188 17.80 19.27 -1.79
N THR A 189 17.11 18.50 -2.63
CA THR A 189 16.65 17.15 -2.30
C THR A 189 17.43 16.15 -3.14
N TYR A 190 18.23 15.34 -2.49
CA TYR A 190 18.98 14.26 -3.10
C TYR A 190 18.33 12.91 -2.75
N GLU A 191 18.40 11.99 -3.70
CA GLU A 191 18.23 10.57 -3.47
C GLU A 191 19.62 9.98 -3.34
N CYS A 192 19.91 9.29 -2.24
CA CYS A 192 21.22 8.78 -1.95
C CYS A 192 21.17 7.39 -1.31
N ARG A 193 22.29 6.65 -1.48
CA ARG A 193 22.52 5.37 -0.83
C ARG A 193 23.82 5.43 -0.10
N MET A 194 23.81 5.16 1.21
CA MET A 194 25.03 5.10 2.01
C MET A 194 25.87 3.87 1.65
N LYS A 195 27.19 4.01 1.72
CA LYS A 195 28.13 2.87 1.67
C LYS A 195 28.08 2.10 2.99
N ASP A 196 28.09 2.83 4.10
CA ASP A 196 27.96 2.29 5.45
C ASP A 196 26.98 3.14 6.26
N GLU A 197 25.95 2.49 6.81
CA GLU A 197 24.92 3.16 7.63
C GLU A 197 25.45 3.67 8.98
N SER A 198 26.51 3.06 9.49
CA SER A 198 27.13 3.45 10.77
C SER A 198 27.78 4.83 10.71
N GLU A 199 28.18 5.28 9.52
CA GLU A 199 28.84 6.56 9.27
C GLU A 199 27.86 7.73 9.04
N GLN A 200 26.54 7.49 9.14
CA GLN A 200 25.53 8.51 8.87
C GLN A 200 25.73 9.80 9.67
N LYS A 201 26.13 9.69 10.93
CA LYS A 201 26.38 10.87 11.77
C LYS A 201 27.56 11.71 11.24
N GLN A 202 28.69 11.04 10.93
CA GLN A 202 29.88 11.72 10.42
C GLN A 202 29.59 12.41 9.07
N PHE A 203 28.84 11.73 8.20
CA PHE A 203 28.39 12.28 6.94
C PHE A 203 27.59 13.57 7.13
N ILE A 204 26.61 13.58 8.04
CA ILE A 204 25.80 14.77 8.33
C ILE A 204 26.66 15.89 8.93
N ASP A 205 27.61 15.56 9.81
CA ASP A 205 28.49 16.54 10.45
C ASP A 205 29.41 17.20 9.41
N GLU A 206 29.99 16.46 8.46
CA GLU A 206 30.79 17.03 7.37
C GLU A 206 29.96 17.94 6.43
N LEU A 207 28.72 17.55 6.12
CA LEU A 207 27.81 18.38 5.34
C LEU A 207 27.48 19.70 6.06
N ARG A 208 27.30 19.66 7.39
CA ARG A 208 26.98 20.85 8.20
C ARG A 208 28.08 21.91 8.18
N VAL A 209 29.32 21.48 8.09
CA VAL A 209 30.46 22.40 7.96
C VAL A 209 30.38 23.21 6.67
N ARG A 210 29.88 22.59 5.58
CA ARG A 210 29.83 23.22 4.27
C ARG A 210 28.54 24.01 3.99
N ASN A 211 27.44 23.60 4.57
CA ASN A 211 26.15 24.26 4.31
C ASN A 211 25.91 25.50 5.21
N GLY A 212 26.90 25.89 6.01
CA GLY A 212 26.72 27.01 6.94
C GLY A 212 25.91 26.67 8.18
N ASN A 213 25.92 25.39 8.61
CA ASN A 213 25.17 24.88 9.76
C ASN A 213 23.63 25.07 9.64
N LEU A 214 23.12 25.11 8.41
CA LEU A 214 21.69 25.14 8.13
C LEU A 214 21.05 23.76 8.25
N ASN A 215 19.73 23.68 8.07
CA ASN A 215 18.96 22.46 8.24
C ASN A 215 19.39 21.36 7.24
N ILE A 216 19.64 20.17 7.77
CA ILE A 216 19.83 18.94 7.02
C ILE A 216 18.82 17.92 7.56
N THR A 217 18.09 17.27 6.67
CA THR A 217 17.19 16.17 7.01
C THR A 217 17.54 14.96 6.17
N MET A 218 17.74 13.80 6.81
CA MET A 218 17.98 12.53 6.15
C MET A 218 17.00 11.50 6.69
N GLY A 219 16.27 10.85 5.79
CA GLY A 219 15.27 9.85 6.15
C GLY A 219 15.06 8.83 5.02
N THR A 220 14.28 7.80 5.30
CA THR A 220 13.83 6.85 4.27
C THR A 220 13.02 7.60 3.22
N MET A 221 13.11 7.16 1.96
CA MET A 221 12.25 7.73 0.93
C MET A 221 10.79 7.51 1.29
N PRO A 222 9.94 8.55 1.25
CA PRO A 222 8.50 8.32 1.28
C PRO A 222 8.14 7.48 0.05
N ASP A 223 7.32 6.44 0.25
CA ASP A 223 6.80 5.64 -0.85
C ASP A 223 6.23 6.55 -1.93
N SER A 224 6.68 6.37 -3.17
CA SER A 224 6.56 7.32 -4.29
C SER A 224 5.12 7.54 -4.81
N TYR A 225 4.10 7.43 -3.99
CA TYR A 225 2.69 7.65 -4.36
C TYR A 225 1.94 8.65 -3.45
N GLY A 226 2.67 9.44 -2.67
CA GLY A 226 2.11 10.59 -1.96
C GLY A 226 2.74 11.89 -2.46
N GLY A 227 2.52 12.22 -3.72
CA GLY A 227 2.90 13.54 -4.25
C GLY A 227 2.14 14.63 -3.50
N ASN A 228 2.75 15.20 -2.48
CA ASN A 228 2.36 16.52 -2.01
C ASN A 228 2.80 17.53 -3.08
N LEU A 229 1.89 17.80 -4.00
CA LEU A 229 1.81 19.06 -4.72
C LEU A 229 1.30 20.11 -3.70
N ASN A 230 2.20 20.76 -3.00
CA ASN A 230 2.01 22.05 -2.36
C ASN A 230 3.27 22.89 -2.57
#